data_45f19e4d8184f77b32f38a1280def888
#
_entry.id   45f19e4d8184f77b32f38a1280def888
#
_cell.length_a   1.000
_cell.length_b   1.000
_cell.length_c   1.000
_cell.angle_alpha   90.00
_cell.angle_beta   90.00
_cell.angle_gamma   90.00
#
_symmetry.space_group_name_H-M   'P 1'
#
loop_
_entity.id
_entity.type
_entity.pdbx_description
1 polymer ?
#
loop_
_entity_poly.entity_id
_entity_poly.type
_entity_poly.pdbx_seq_one_letter_code
_entity_poly.pdbx_strand_id
1 'polypeptide(L)'
;MGSFDFARKTLPLGNGDKIGYYSLAALEAQGLGDISRFPFSVKVLMEQMVRMQNHAAFEEEHATALARWTPDAERREFPYMPARVLLQDFTGVPCIVDLAALRTAAQRGGKDPSLIEPSIPVDLVVDHSVQLDSSGSPESIQQNLDMEFKRNLERYKFLRWGQNAFRTLNVLPPGLGICHQINMELLAQCVMVSGKGDDAVAHPDTLVGTD
;
A
#
# COMPACT_ATOMS: atom_id res chain seq x y z
N MET A 1 18.80 -18.40 -4.44
CA MET A 1 17.60 -19.16 -4.08
C MET A 1 17.30 -18.80 -2.64
N GLY A 2 16.13 -18.27 -2.34
CA GLY A 2 15.76 -17.89 -0.98
C GLY A 2 15.42 -19.11 -0.13
N SER A 3 15.57 -19.00 1.19
CA SER A 3 15.33 -20.09 2.14
C SER A 3 13.90 -20.66 2.10
N PHE A 4 12.94 -19.85 1.63
CA PHE A 4 11.51 -20.21 1.59
C PHE A 4 10.97 -20.43 0.18
N ASP A 5 11.81 -20.58 -0.83
CA ASP A 5 11.37 -20.82 -2.21
C ASP A 5 10.49 -22.06 -2.37
N PHE A 6 10.65 -23.07 -1.51
CA PHE A 6 9.81 -24.25 -1.44
C PHE A 6 8.34 -23.95 -1.14
N ALA A 7 8.06 -22.84 -0.46
CA ALA A 7 6.71 -22.38 -0.14
C ALA A 7 6.00 -21.70 -1.33
N ARG A 8 6.74 -21.27 -2.37
CA ARG A 8 6.14 -20.71 -3.57
C ARG A 8 5.40 -21.79 -4.35
N LYS A 9 4.10 -21.58 -4.53
CA LYS A 9 3.19 -22.46 -5.25
C LYS A 9 2.48 -21.69 -6.35
N THR A 10 1.77 -22.39 -7.23
CA THR A 10 0.97 -21.78 -8.30
C THR A 10 -0.49 -22.16 -8.14
N LEU A 11 -1.35 -21.17 -8.38
CA LEU A 11 -2.80 -21.34 -8.41
C LEU A 11 -3.28 -21.20 -9.87
N PRO A 12 -4.04 -22.16 -10.42
CA PRO A 12 -4.65 -21.99 -11.74
C PRO A 12 -5.78 -20.96 -11.68
N LEU A 13 -5.85 -20.08 -12.67
CA LEU A 13 -6.92 -19.10 -12.84
C LEU A 13 -7.96 -19.64 -13.84
N GLY A 14 -9.20 -19.16 -13.76
CA GLY A 14 -10.32 -19.62 -14.58
C GLY A 14 -10.15 -19.40 -16.09
N ASN A 15 -9.22 -18.52 -16.50
CA ASN A 15 -8.85 -18.26 -17.90
C ASN A 15 -7.71 -19.14 -18.44
N GLY A 16 -7.23 -20.11 -17.66
CA GLY A 16 -6.11 -20.99 -18.02
C GLY A 16 -4.72 -20.46 -17.62
N ASP A 17 -4.61 -19.22 -17.17
CA ASP A 17 -3.37 -18.67 -16.62
C ASP A 17 -3.06 -19.26 -15.24
N LYS A 18 -1.88 -18.96 -14.73
CA LYS A 18 -1.43 -19.34 -13.38
C LYS A 18 -0.85 -18.14 -12.68
N ILE A 19 -1.01 -18.10 -11.35
CA ILE A 19 -0.42 -17.08 -10.51
C ILE A 19 0.34 -17.72 -9.35
N GLY A 20 1.51 -17.16 -9.02
CA GLY A 20 2.27 -17.59 -7.84
C GLY A 20 1.61 -17.13 -6.54
N TYR A 21 1.86 -17.85 -5.46
CA TYR A 21 1.56 -17.44 -4.09
C TYR A 21 2.48 -18.16 -3.12
N TYR A 22 2.61 -17.66 -1.90
CA TYR A 22 3.37 -18.34 -0.83
C TYR A 22 2.43 -19.11 0.09
N SER A 23 2.63 -20.43 0.15
CA SER A 23 1.78 -21.36 0.89
C SER A 23 2.22 -21.46 2.35
N LEU A 24 1.40 -20.97 3.26
CA LEU A 24 1.62 -21.13 4.71
C LEU A 24 1.55 -22.59 5.15
N ALA A 25 0.71 -23.41 4.51
CA ALA A 25 0.65 -24.85 4.77
C ALA A 25 1.96 -25.57 4.39
N ALA A 26 2.67 -25.08 3.37
CA ALA A 26 3.97 -25.64 3.02
C ALA A 26 5.05 -25.32 4.07
N LEU A 27 4.97 -24.15 4.74
CA LEU A 27 5.86 -23.80 5.86
C LEU A 27 5.62 -24.72 7.05
N GLU A 28 4.36 -24.94 7.40
CA GLU A 28 3.96 -25.84 8.49
C GLU A 28 4.40 -27.27 8.22
N ALA A 29 4.24 -27.77 6.99
CA ALA A 29 4.70 -29.09 6.57
C ALA A 29 6.23 -29.26 6.67
N GLN A 30 7.01 -28.18 6.62
CA GLN A 30 8.45 -28.18 6.85
C GLN A 30 8.85 -27.95 8.32
N GLY A 31 7.86 -27.92 9.22
CA GLY A 31 8.11 -27.86 10.68
C GLY A 31 8.40 -26.44 11.20
N LEU A 32 8.04 -25.38 10.47
CA LEU A 32 8.25 -24.01 10.95
C LEU A 32 7.35 -23.62 12.13
N GLY A 33 6.29 -24.38 12.44
CA GLY A 33 5.39 -24.12 13.56
C GLY A 33 3.93 -24.45 13.22
N ASP A 34 3.02 -24.24 14.18
CA ASP A 34 1.57 -24.50 14.02
C ASP A 34 0.86 -23.30 13.36
N ILE A 35 1.29 -22.93 12.15
CA ILE A 35 0.84 -21.71 11.45
C ILE A 35 -0.66 -21.74 11.17
N SER A 36 -1.24 -22.92 10.97
CA SER A 36 -2.68 -23.11 10.77
C SER A 36 -3.53 -22.54 11.93
N ARG A 37 -2.98 -22.53 13.14
CA ARG A 37 -3.63 -22.02 14.37
C ARG A 37 -3.47 -20.52 14.58
N PHE A 38 -2.64 -19.83 13.81
CA PHE A 38 -2.42 -18.41 13.98
C PHE A 38 -3.67 -17.59 13.66
N PRO A 39 -3.88 -16.45 14.33
CA PRO A 39 -4.83 -15.44 13.88
C PRO A 39 -4.55 -15.00 12.43
N PHE A 40 -5.57 -14.58 11.71
CA PHE A 40 -5.41 -14.17 10.31
C PHE A 40 -4.40 -13.02 10.14
N SER A 41 -4.36 -12.06 11.07
CA SER A 41 -3.38 -10.97 11.06
C SER A 41 -1.93 -11.49 11.12
N VAL A 42 -1.66 -12.48 11.97
CA VAL A 42 -0.33 -13.09 12.08
C VAL A 42 -0.01 -13.92 10.83
N LYS A 43 -1.01 -14.60 10.23
CA LYS A 43 -0.85 -15.31 8.95
C LYS A 43 -0.48 -14.36 7.81
N VAL A 44 -1.11 -13.17 7.74
CA VAL A 44 -0.77 -12.14 6.75
C VAL A 44 0.66 -11.64 6.92
N LEU A 45 1.10 -11.39 8.16
CA LEU A 45 2.48 -11.02 8.45
C LEU A 45 3.45 -12.16 8.09
N MET A 46 3.10 -13.41 8.38
CA MET A 46 3.94 -14.56 8.05
C MET A 46 4.11 -14.74 6.53
N GLU A 47 3.02 -14.59 5.76
CA GLU A 47 3.08 -14.61 4.30
C GLU A 47 4.06 -13.53 3.79
N GLN A 48 3.94 -12.31 4.31
CA GLN A 48 4.80 -11.21 3.93
C GLN A 48 6.28 -11.50 4.22
N MET A 49 6.62 -12.04 5.42
CA MET A 49 8.00 -12.38 5.76
C MET A 49 8.61 -13.35 4.74
N VAL A 50 7.84 -14.33 4.32
CA VAL A 50 8.29 -15.35 3.37
C VAL A 50 8.35 -14.81 1.94
N ARG A 51 7.37 -14.05 1.51
CA ARG A 51 7.35 -13.43 0.19
C ARG A 51 8.48 -12.43 -0.01
N MET A 52 8.83 -11.68 1.04
CA MET A 52 9.85 -10.63 1.01
C MET A 52 11.25 -11.13 1.38
N GLN A 53 11.48 -12.44 1.43
CA GLN A 53 12.74 -13.07 1.86
C GLN A 53 14.00 -12.57 1.14
N ASN A 54 13.86 -12.06 -0.09
CA ASN A 54 14.97 -11.52 -0.88
C ASN A 54 15.11 -9.99 -0.76
N HIS A 55 14.26 -9.32 0.02
CA HIS A 55 14.33 -7.88 0.23
C HIS A 55 15.29 -7.55 1.38
N ALA A 56 16.13 -6.52 1.22
CA ALA A 56 17.21 -6.17 2.15
C ALA A 56 16.75 -5.91 3.62
N ALA A 57 15.49 -5.55 3.85
CA ALA A 57 14.95 -5.33 5.19
C ALA A 57 14.48 -6.62 5.89
N PHE A 58 14.40 -7.75 5.18
CA PHE A 58 13.86 -9.01 5.69
C PHE A 58 14.98 -10.04 5.83
N GLU A 59 15.03 -10.68 7.00
CA GLU A 59 15.96 -11.75 7.31
C GLU A 59 15.20 -13.03 7.60
N GLU A 60 15.83 -14.19 7.38
CA GLU A 60 15.23 -15.51 7.66
C GLU A 60 14.82 -15.64 9.14
N GLU A 61 15.57 -15.00 10.04
CA GLU A 61 15.24 -14.98 11.46
C GLU A 61 13.88 -14.35 11.75
N HIS A 62 13.44 -13.35 11.00
CA HIS A 62 12.12 -12.74 11.18
C HIS A 62 11.01 -13.74 10.96
N ALA A 63 11.08 -14.54 9.88
CA ALA A 63 10.08 -15.58 9.60
C ALA A 63 10.13 -16.72 10.65
N THR A 64 11.30 -17.16 11.03
CA THR A 64 11.46 -18.23 12.02
C THR A 64 11.03 -17.81 13.42
N ALA A 65 11.28 -16.55 13.80
CA ALA A 65 10.81 -15.97 15.05
C ALA A 65 9.28 -15.83 15.06
N LEU A 66 8.69 -15.33 13.98
CA LEU A 66 7.24 -15.21 13.85
C LEU A 66 6.54 -16.58 13.82
N ALA A 67 7.18 -17.61 13.28
CA ALA A 67 6.64 -18.97 13.28
C ALA A 67 6.51 -19.58 14.70
N ARG A 68 7.19 -18.99 15.68
CA ARG A 68 7.08 -19.35 17.11
C ARG A 68 6.14 -18.46 17.90
N TRP A 69 5.34 -17.65 17.20
CA TRP A 69 4.43 -16.70 17.84
C TRP A 69 3.40 -17.42 18.73
N THR A 70 3.19 -16.87 19.93
CA THR A 70 2.09 -17.20 20.83
C THR A 70 1.51 -15.91 21.42
N PRO A 71 0.27 -15.90 21.95
CA PRO A 71 -0.31 -14.70 22.55
C PRO A 71 0.54 -14.09 23.67
N ASP A 72 1.27 -14.94 24.40
CA ASP A 72 2.09 -14.57 25.56
C ASP A 72 3.59 -14.45 25.22
N ALA A 73 3.96 -14.58 23.93
CA ALA A 73 5.34 -14.46 23.51
C ALA A 73 5.86 -13.05 23.75
N GLU A 74 7.17 -12.93 24.00
CA GLU A 74 7.85 -11.64 24.02
C GLU A 74 7.62 -10.91 22.70
N ARG A 75 7.25 -9.63 22.79
CA ARG A 75 7.00 -8.80 21.61
C ARG A 75 8.34 -8.48 20.93
N ARG A 76 8.39 -8.73 19.63
CA ARG A 76 9.52 -8.41 18.75
C ARG A 76 9.07 -7.48 17.66
N GLU A 77 10.00 -6.67 17.20
CA GLU A 77 9.81 -5.86 16.01
C GLU A 77 10.03 -6.72 14.76
N PHE A 78 9.18 -6.53 13.77
CA PHE A 78 9.28 -7.17 12.47
C PHE A 78 9.21 -6.11 11.36
N PRO A 79 9.99 -6.26 10.27
CA PRO A 79 9.85 -5.38 9.13
C PRO A 79 8.46 -5.55 8.51
N TYR A 80 7.87 -4.43 8.13
CA TYR A 80 6.55 -4.41 7.49
C TYR A 80 6.59 -3.60 6.20
N MET A 81 6.19 -4.22 5.09
CA MET A 81 6.09 -3.59 3.77
C MET A 81 4.65 -3.71 3.28
N PRO A 82 3.81 -2.67 3.42
CA PRO A 82 2.42 -2.74 2.97
C PRO A 82 2.35 -2.87 1.44
N ALA A 83 1.25 -3.42 0.94
CA ALA A 83 1.00 -3.50 -0.50
C ALA A 83 0.70 -2.12 -1.11
N ARG A 84 0.17 -1.19 -0.30
CA ARG A 84 -0.12 0.20 -0.68
C ARG A 84 -0.11 1.13 0.53
N VAL A 85 -0.02 2.42 0.24
CA VAL A 85 -0.09 3.50 1.24
C VAL A 85 -1.33 4.33 0.96
N LEU A 86 -2.11 4.62 1.99
CA LEU A 86 -3.25 5.52 1.93
C LEU A 86 -2.91 6.83 2.62
N LEU A 87 -2.93 7.92 1.89
CA LEU A 87 -2.69 9.26 2.39
C LEU A 87 -3.98 10.07 2.38
N GLN A 88 -4.18 10.87 3.40
CA GLN A 88 -5.14 11.96 3.36
C GLN A 88 -4.46 13.26 2.89
N ASP A 89 -5.23 14.29 2.59
CA ASP A 89 -4.73 15.53 2.00
C ASP A 89 -3.79 16.32 2.92
N PHE A 90 -4.02 16.36 4.23
CA PHE A 90 -3.17 17.12 5.16
C PHE A 90 -1.79 16.49 5.38
N THR A 91 -1.70 15.18 5.40
CA THR A 91 -0.44 14.45 5.56
C THR A 91 0.17 14.08 4.21
N GLY A 92 -0.65 13.87 3.19
CA GLY A 92 -0.24 13.46 1.86
C GLY A 92 0.44 14.56 1.05
N VAL A 93 -0.07 15.81 1.10
CA VAL A 93 0.55 16.92 0.38
C VAL A 93 2.00 17.16 0.81
N PRO A 94 2.35 17.25 2.10
CA PRO A 94 3.74 17.33 2.54
C PRO A 94 4.60 16.16 2.04
N CYS A 95 4.11 14.93 2.07
CA CYS A 95 4.81 13.76 1.55
C CYS A 95 5.15 13.92 0.05
N ILE A 96 4.20 14.39 -0.76
CA ILE A 96 4.45 14.64 -2.19
C ILE A 96 5.42 15.81 -2.40
N VAL A 97 5.40 16.84 -1.54
CA VAL A 97 6.40 17.93 -1.55
C VAL A 97 7.79 17.38 -1.32
N ASP A 98 7.98 16.48 -0.37
CA ASP A 98 9.28 15.85 -0.10
C ASP A 98 9.77 15.03 -1.30
N LEU A 99 8.89 14.25 -1.93
CA LEU A 99 9.23 13.54 -3.18
C LEU A 99 9.61 14.49 -4.31
N ALA A 100 8.92 15.63 -4.45
CA ALA A 100 9.27 16.67 -5.43
C ALA A 100 10.64 17.30 -5.12
N ALA A 101 10.93 17.55 -3.84
CA ALA A 101 12.22 18.06 -3.40
C ALA A 101 13.35 17.07 -3.68
N LEU A 102 13.13 15.78 -3.47
CA LEU A 102 14.09 14.72 -3.83
C LEU A 102 14.35 14.68 -5.33
N ARG A 103 13.34 14.83 -6.19
CA ARG A 103 13.53 14.95 -7.65
C ARG A 103 14.39 16.15 -8.01
N THR A 104 14.14 17.30 -7.37
CA THR A 104 14.95 18.50 -7.57
C THR A 104 16.41 18.27 -7.14
N ALA A 105 16.63 17.61 -6.01
CA ALA A 105 17.97 17.28 -5.53
C ALA A 105 18.68 16.30 -6.49
N ALA A 106 18.00 15.27 -6.99
CA ALA A 106 18.53 14.35 -7.98
C ALA A 106 18.95 15.09 -9.26
N GLN A 107 18.13 15.97 -9.78
CA GLN A 107 18.42 16.80 -10.96
C GLN A 107 19.64 17.70 -10.73
N ARG A 108 19.74 18.38 -9.59
CA ARG A 108 20.90 19.20 -9.21
C ARG A 108 22.19 18.36 -9.09
N GLY A 109 22.05 17.10 -8.66
CA GLY A 109 23.15 16.12 -8.60
C GLY A 109 23.49 15.46 -9.95
N GLY A 110 22.89 15.92 -11.07
CA GLY A 110 23.13 15.34 -12.39
C GLY A 110 22.53 13.94 -12.59
N LYS A 111 21.56 13.56 -11.77
CA LYS A 111 20.81 12.29 -11.87
C LYS A 111 19.45 12.51 -12.51
N ASP A 112 18.93 11.45 -13.12
CA ASP A 112 17.55 11.47 -13.66
C ASP A 112 16.54 11.59 -12.52
N PRO A 113 15.74 12.67 -12.44
CA PRO A 113 14.72 12.83 -11.40
C PRO A 113 13.62 11.77 -11.46
N SER A 114 13.39 11.12 -12.61
CA SER A 114 12.39 10.07 -12.76
C SER A 114 12.73 8.78 -11.98
N LEU A 115 13.97 8.65 -11.51
CA LEU A 115 14.36 7.57 -10.61
C LEU A 115 13.76 7.71 -9.19
N ILE A 116 13.31 8.91 -8.82
CA ILE A 116 12.62 9.13 -7.56
C ILE A 116 11.14 8.83 -7.77
N GLU A 117 10.72 7.70 -7.24
CA GLU A 117 9.34 7.19 -7.26
C GLU A 117 8.96 6.65 -5.88
N PRO A 118 7.69 6.69 -5.47
CA PRO A 118 7.24 5.91 -4.33
C PRO A 118 7.55 4.42 -4.58
N SER A 119 8.19 3.77 -3.62
CA SER A 119 8.51 2.32 -3.70
C SER A 119 7.26 1.44 -3.56
N ILE A 120 6.19 1.98 -3.02
CA ILE A 120 4.90 1.33 -2.79
C ILE A 120 3.83 2.20 -3.45
N PRO A 121 2.79 1.63 -4.08
CA PRO A 121 1.67 2.39 -4.61
C PRO A 121 1.01 3.27 -3.55
N VAL A 122 0.67 4.50 -3.92
CA VAL A 122 0.11 5.51 -3.02
C VAL A 122 -1.22 5.99 -3.56
N ASP A 123 -2.26 5.90 -2.74
CA ASP A 123 -3.55 6.55 -2.95
C ASP A 123 -3.67 7.75 -2.00
N LEU A 124 -3.84 8.95 -2.55
CA LEU A 124 -4.09 10.16 -1.78
C LEU A 124 -5.54 10.57 -1.96
N VAL A 125 -6.29 10.65 -0.86
CA VAL A 125 -7.71 11.02 -0.86
C VAL A 125 -7.86 12.43 -0.30
N VAL A 126 -8.53 13.31 -1.06
CA VAL A 126 -8.88 14.66 -0.61
C VAL A 126 -10.25 14.61 0.07
N ASP A 127 -10.27 14.65 1.40
CA ASP A 127 -11.51 14.56 2.16
C ASP A 127 -11.63 15.55 3.34
N HIS A 128 -10.55 15.79 4.08
CA HIS A 128 -10.58 16.55 5.33
C HIS A 128 -10.56 18.07 5.15
N SER A 129 -10.28 18.56 3.94
CA SER A 129 -10.23 20.00 3.65
C SER A 129 -11.58 20.57 3.17
N VAL A 130 -12.52 19.70 2.79
CA VAL A 130 -13.83 20.12 2.31
C VAL A 130 -14.64 20.70 3.46
N GLN A 131 -15.02 21.98 3.33
CA GLN A 131 -15.81 22.70 4.33
C GLN A 131 -17.27 22.82 3.89
N LEU A 132 -18.18 22.82 4.85
CA LEU A 132 -19.60 23.05 4.62
C LEU A 132 -19.89 24.57 4.63
N ASP A 133 -19.89 25.21 3.47
CA ASP A 133 -20.21 26.63 3.31
C ASP A 133 -21.70 26.85 3.07
N SER A 134 -22.37 25.89 2.46
CA SER A 134 -23.81 25.93 2.15
C SER A 134 -24.47 24.63 2.54
N SER A 135 -25.73 24.72 3.01
CA SER A 135 -26.51 23.53 3.43
C SER A 135 -28.01 23.73 3.14
N GLY A 136 -28.77 22.63 3.21
CA GLY A 136 -30.22 22.66 3.16
C GLY A 136 -30.85 22.74 1.77
N SER A 137 -30.05 22.67 0.70
CA SER A 137 -30.56 22.59 -0.67
C SER A 137 -29.76 21.58 -1.53
N PRO A 138 -30.35 21.05 -2.61
CA PRO A 138 -29.60 20.18 -3.54
C PRO A 138 -28.38 20.84 -4.16
N GLU A 139 -28.41 22.17 -4.35
CA GLU A 139 -27.33 22.97 -4.94
C GLU A 139 -26.14 23.12 -3.99
N SER A 140 -26.34 22.90 -2.68
CA SER A 140 -25.31 23.06 -1.66
C SER A 140 -24.08 22.19 -1.91
N ILE A 141 -24.26 20.99 -2.46
CA ILE A 141 -23.17 20.07 -2.79
C ILE A 141 -22.22 20.75 -3.80
N GLN A 142 -22.78 21.25 -4.90
CA GLN A 142 -21.98 21.91 -5.95
C GLN A 142 -21.34 23.20 -5.44
N GLN A 143 -22.06 23.98 -4.65
CA GLN A 143 -21.53 25.22 -4.07
C GLN A 143 -20.33 24.94 -3.15
N ASN A 144 -20.40 23.91 -2.33
CA ASN A 144 -19.30 23.52 -1.45
C ASN A 144 -18.07 23.04 -2.25
N LEU A 145 -18.27 22.24 -3.30
CA LEU A 145 -17.20 21.82 -4.19
C LEU A 145 -16.55 23.00 -4.93
N ASP A 146 -17.32 23.90 -5.45
CA ASP A 146 -16.83 25.10 -6.14
C ASP A 146 -16.00 25.98 -5.21
N MET A 147 -16.42 26.15 -3.96
CA MET A 147 -15.69 26.87 -2.93
C MET A 147 -14.40 26.14 -2.53
N GLU A 148 -14.43 24.84 -2.42
CA GLU A 148 -13.25 24.01 -2.13
C GLU A 148 -12.19 24.18 -3.22
N PHE A 149 -12.58 24.03 -4.50
CA PHE A 149 -11.66 24.24 -5.62
C PHE A 149 -11.11 25.65 -5.69
N LYS A 150 -11.94 26.66 -5.42
CA LYS A 150 -11.51 28.07 -5.41
C LYS A 150 -10.48 28.35 -4.32
N ARG A 151 -10.69 27.83 -3.10
CA ARG A 151 -9.80 28.04 -1.94
C ARG A 151 -8.47 27.31 -2.11
N ASN A 152 -8.49 26.13 -2.68
CA ASN A 152 -7.37 25.21 -2.69
C ASN A 152 -6.78 24.97 -4.10
N LEU A 153 -7.00 25.90 -5.03
CA LEU A 153 -6.61 25.74 -6.44
C LEU A 153 -5.12 25.42 -6.63
N GLU A 154 -4.23 26.06 -5.86
CA GLU A 154 -2.79 25.81 -5.97
C GLU A 154 -2.42 24.40 -5.50
N ARG A 155 -3.03 23.94 -4.42
CA ARG A 155 -2.86 22.56 -3.92
C ARG A 155 -3.32 21.55 -4.95
N TYR A 156 -4.47 21.75 -5.58
CA TYR A 156 -4.98 20.82 -6.60
C TYR A 156 -4.13 20.82 -7.87
N LYS A 157 -3.60 21.97 -8.29
CA LYS A 157 -2.62 22.03 -9.38
C LYS A 157 -1.37 21.23 -9.06
N PHE A 158 -0.86 21.33 -7.82
CA PHE A 158 0.29 20.57 -7.35
C PHE A 158 0.00 19.08 -7.31
N LEU A 159 -1.11 18.66 -6.74
CA LEU A 159 -1.52 17.24 -6.69
C LEU A 159 -1.71 16.65 -8.10
N ARG A 160 -2.32 17.43 -9.01
CA ARG A 160 -2.45 17.01 -10.42
C ARG A 160 -1.10 16.86 -11.11
N TRP A 161 -0.16 17.75 -10.83
CA TRP A 161 1.22 17.59 -11.27
C TRP A 161 1.83 16.31 -10.69
N GLY A 162 1.70 16.06 -9.40
CA GLY A 162 2.21 14.87 -8.73
C GLY A 162 1.68 13.58 -9.36
N GLN A 163 0.37 13.49 -9.57
CA GLN A 163 -0.26 12.34 -10.23
C GLN A 163 0.29 12.09 -11.64
N ASN A 164 0.65 13.13 -12.37
CA ASN A 164 1.26 12.98 -13.70
C ASN A 164 2.77 12.69 -13.65
N ALA A 165 3.42 13.14 -12.59
CA ALA A 165 4.87 13.00 -12.41
C ALA A 165 5.27 11.64 -11.85
N PHE A 166 4.49 11.07 -10.93
CA PHE A 166 4.74 9.80 -10.26
C PHE A 166 3.80 8.72 -10.78
N ARG A 167 4.36 7.59 -11.22
CA ARG A 167 3.60 6.49 -11.85
C ARG A 167 2.70 5.74 -10.89
N THR A 168 3.10 5.70 -9.62
CA THR A 168 2.43 4.92 -8.57
C THR A 168 1.63 5.79 -7.61
N LEU A 169 1.45 7.07 -7.92
CA LEU A 169 0.62 8.00 -7.17
C LEU A 169 -0.74 8.18 -7.84
N ASN A 170 -1.79 7.83 -7.12
CA ASN A 170 -3.17 8.10 -7.50
C ASN A 170 -3.75 9.17 -6.57
N VAL A 171 -4.47 10.16 -7.13
CA VAL A 171 -5.11 11.23 -6.35
C VAL A 171 -6.61 11.19 -6.59
N LEU A 172 -7.37 10.96 -5.53
CA LEU A 172 -8.83 10.96 -5.55
C LEU A 172 -9.33 12.36 -5.18
N PRO A 173 -10.18 12.96 -6.04
CA PRO A 173 -10.67 14.33 -5.84
C PRO A 173 -11.65 14.43 -4.67
N PRO A 174 -11.96 15.67 -4.20
CA PRO A 174 -12.94 15.88 -3.15
C PRO A 174 -14.35 15.49 -3.61
N GLY A 175 -15.22 15.17 -2.63
CA GLY A 175 -16.63 14.88 -2.87
C GLY A 175 -16.95 13.39 -3.11
N LEU A 176 -15.97 12.50 -3.07
CA LEU A 176 -16.19 11.05 -3.17
C LEU A 176 -16.55 10.40 -1.84
N GLY A 177 -16.18 10.98 -0.73
CA GLY A 177 -16.34 10.47 0.63
C GLY A 177 -15.06 10.60 1.42
N ILE A 178 -15.04 10.14 2.68
CA ILE A 178 -13.85 10.15 3.51
C ILE A 178 -12.89 9.01 3.14
N CYS A 179 -11.58 9.19 3.41
CA CYS A 179 -10.53 8.24 3.03
C CYS A 179 -10.80 6.81 3.52
N HIS A 180 -11.33 6.64 4.74
CA HIS A 180 -11.61 5.32 5.29
C HIS A 180 -12.73 4.58 4.54
N GLN A 181 -13.82 5.28 4.17
CA GLN A 181 -14.91 4.73 3.38
C GLN A 181 -14.46 4.40 1.96
N ILE A 182 -13.79 5.34 1.28
CA ILE A 182 -13.25 5.14 -0.06
C ILE A 182 -12.29 3.97 -0.08
N ASN A 183 -11.47 3.80 0.95
CA ASN A 183 -10.58 2.66 1.06
C ASN A 183 -11.34 1.34 1.04
N MET A 184 -12.39 1.21 1.85
CA MET A 184 -13.15 -0.04 1.95
C MET A 184 -14.05 -0.30 0.73
N GLU A 185 -14.65 0.74 0.17
CA GLU A 185 -15.68 0.61 -0.86
C GLU A 185 -15.12 0.61 -2.29
N LEU A 186 -13.96 1.23 -2.50
CA LEU A 186 -13.39 1.44 -3.83
C LEU A 186 -11.97 0.91 -4.00
N LEU A 187 -11.07 1.12 -3.03
CA LEU A 187 -9.63 0.87 -3.21
C LEU A 187 -9.21 -0.52 -2.74
N ALA A 188 -9.81 -1.06 -1.68
CA ALA A 188 -9.44 -2.36 -1.13
C ALA A 188 -9.79 -3.52 -2.07
N GLN A 189 -8.82 -4.39 -2.34
CA GLN A 189 -8.96 -5.50 -3.30
C GLN A 189 -8.94 -6.88 -2.65
N CYS A 190 -8.79 -7.00 -1.35
CA CYS A 190 -8.55 -8.25 -0.61
C CYS A 190 -7.28 -8.99 -1.04
N VAL A 191 -7.06 -9.15 -2.34
CA VAL A 191 -5.89 -9.81 -2.93
C VAL A 191 -5.24 -8.89 -3.94
N MET A 192 -3.97 -8.61 -3.72
CA MET A 192 -3.11 -7.85 -4.63
C MET A 192 -2.22 -8.79 -5.43
N VAL A 193 -1.71 -8.29 -6.55
CA VAL A 193 -0.75 -9.00 -7.40
C VAL A 193 0.50 -8.15 -7.56
N SER A 194 1.65 -8.70 -7.19
CA SER A 194 2.97 -8.09 -7.44
C SER A 194 3.72 -8.87 -8.51
N GLY A 195 4.58 -8.18 -9.26
CA GLY A 195 5.32 -8.79 -10.36
C GLY A 195 4.50 -8.88 -11.67
N LYS A 196 5.08 -9.51 -12.68
CA LYS A 196 4.46 -9.71 -14.00
C LYS A 196 4.87 -11.06 -14.58
N GLY A 197 4.00 -11.65 -15.43
CA GLY A 197 4.27 -12.93 -16.08
C GLY A 197 4.50 -14.04 -15.05
N ASP A 198 5.55 -14.82 -15.22
CA ASP A 198 5.90 -15.95 -14.34
C ASP A 198 6.33 -15.51 -12.92
N ASP A 199 6.71 -14.23 -12.76
CA ASP A 199 7.06 -13.65 -11.45
C ASP A 199 5.86 -13.07 -10.71
N ALA A 200 4.66 -13.11 -11.30
CA ALA A 200 3.45 -12.62 -10.67
C ALA A 200 3.11 -13.44 -9.41
N VAL A 201 2.84 -12.73 -8.31
CA VAL A 201 2.52 -13.34 -7.00
C VAL A 201 1.29 -12.67 -6.42
N ALA A 202 0.28 -13.47 -6.10
CA ALA A 202 -0.90 -13.06 -5.35
C ALA A 202 -0.57 -13.02 -3.85
N HIS A 203 -1.00 -11.96 -3.17
CA HIS A 203 -0.79 -11.78 -1.74
C HIS A 203 -1.93 -10.93 -1.13
N PRO A 204 -2.09 -10.93 0.20
CA PRO A 204 -3.09 -10.08 0.85
C PRO A 204 -2.91 -8.59 0.53
N ASP A 205 -4.02 -7.87 0.37
CA ASP A 205 -4.03 -6.41 0.37
C ASP A 205 -3.75 -5.91 1.79
N THR A 206 -2.61 -5.27 1.96
CA THR A 206 -2.19 -4.67 3.22
C THR A 206 -1.87 -3.20 3.01
N LEU A 207 -2.22 -2.36 3.96
CA LEU A 207 -1.98 -0.93 3.84
C LEU A 207 -1.37 -0.34 5.11
N VAL A 208 -0.69 0.80 4.92
CA VAL A 208 -0.44 1.80 5.95
C VAL A 208 -1.24 3.04 5.56
N GLY A 209 -2.12 3.48 6.45
CA GLY A 209 -2.87 4.73 6.33
C GLY A 209 -2.26 5.80 7.23
N THR A 210 -2.26 7.04 6.76
CA THR A 210 -1.95 8.21 7.59
C THR A 210 -3.24 8.87 8.01
N ASP A 211 -3.25 9.38 9.24
CA ASP A 211 -4.36 10.16 9.77
C ASP A 211 -4.03 11.66 9.77
#